data_c7dbf44a8b314a5df7f591406ed7f573
#
_entry.id   c7dbf44a8b314a5df7f591406ed7f573
#
_cell.length_a   1.000
_cell.length_b   1.000
_cell.length_c   1.000
_cell.angle_alpha   90.00
_cell.angle_beta   90.00
_cell.angle_gamma   90.00
#
_symmetry.space_group_name_H-M   'P 1'
#
loop_
_entity.id
_entity.type
_entity.pdbx_description
1 polymer ?
#
loop_
_entity_poly.entity_id
_entity_poly.type
_entity_poly.pdbx_seq_one_letter_code
_entity_poly.pdbx_strand_id
1 'polypeptide(L)'
;VQASASDALRLKKSYGMMGTGITASAVERERNTYYDVKYWSANAKYSQYNTQHANLEQLQTYMNEMTSEAGYTKWMSELSNAMQDLSAKPADYTTRISFALTADSFTDMVNELSSNFQSTQKTINDEVELAVSEVNSLAKQIYELTQEIMTIELKGGNANDLRDKRGVCIDNLTQYVNADVDERSIM
;
A
#
# COMPACT_ATOMS: atom_id res chain seq x y z
N VAL A 1 25.96 -19.95 8.83
CA VAL A 1 26.99 -20.68 8.09
C VAL A 1 27.50 -21.83 8.97
N GLN A 2 27.20 -23.06 8.59
CA GLN A 2 27.79 -24.23 9.25
C GLN A 2 29.17 -24.50 8.62
N ALA A 3 30.19 -24.47 9.43
CA ALA A 3 31.57 -24.77 9.00
C ALA A 3 31.97 -26.11 9.59
N SER A 4 32.42 -27.03 8.74
CA SER A 4 33.06 -28.27 9.18
C SER A 4 34.55 -28.17 9.04
N ALA A 5 35.30 -28.75 10.00
CA ALA A 5 36.75 -28.87 9.86
C ALA A 5 37.07 -29.84 8.72
N SER A 6 37.88 -29.37 7.76
CA SER A 6 38.34 -30.24 6.67
C SER A 6 39.30 -31.32 7.18
N ASP A 7 39.25 -32.49 6.55
CA ASP A 7 40.15 -33.60 6.89
C ASP A 7 41.63 -33.20 6.84
N ALA A 8 42.38 -33.61 7.85
CA ALA A 8 43.79 -33.32 7.93
C ALA A 8 44.59 -34.14 6.89
N LEU A 9 45.30 -33.48 5.99
CA LEU A 9 46.20 -34.13 5.04
C LEU A 9 47.44 -34.68 5.75
N ARG A 10 47.61 -36.00 5.75
CA ARG A 10 48.85 -36.65 6.21
C ARG A 10 49.95 -36.46 5.18
N LEU A 11 50.85 -35.52 5.43
CA LEU A 11 52.09 -35.41 4.68
C LEU A 11 53.09 -36.48 5.14
N LYS A 12 53.67 -37.24 4.19
CA LYS A 12 54.46 -38.45 4.37
C LYS A 12 55.89 -38.22 4.95
N LYS A 13 56.24 -37.05 5.45
CA LYS A 13 57.51 -36.79 6.14
C LYS A 13 57.43 -35.68 7.20
N SER A 14 57.65 -36.03 8.44
CA SER A 14 58.27 -35.28 9.54
C SER A 14 57.69 -33.91 9.97
N TYR A 15 56.65 -33.38 9.36
CA TYR A 15 55.99 -32.18 9.81
C TYR A 15 54.56 -32.57 10.16
N GLY A 16 54.14 -32.24 11.38
CA GLY A 16 52.82 -32.65 11.93
C GLY A 16 51.64 -32.39 10.99
N MET A 17 50.47 -32.92 11.36
CA MET A 17 49.22 -32.75 10.62
C MET A 17 48.95 -31.23 10.43
N MET A 18 49.04 -30.75 9.21
CA MET A 18 48.60 -29.41 8.86
C MET A 18 47.10 -29.47 8.57
N GLY A 19 46.31 -28.69 9.33
CA GLY A 19 44.92 -28.48 9.02
C GLY A 19 44.74 -27.74 7.67
N THR A 20 43.86 -28.23 6.82
CA THR A 20 43.58 -27.62 5.49
C THR A 20 42.62 -26.45 5.55
N GLY A 21 42.36 -25.90 6.74
CA GLY A 21 41.44 -24.77 6.93
C GLY A 21 39.99 -25.20 7.24
N ILE A 22 39.12 -24.26 7.14
CA ILE A 22 37.67 -24.45 7.36
C ILE A 22 36.95 -24.30 6.00
N THR A 23 36.15 -25.28 5.64
CA THR A 23 35.26 -25.18 4.48
C THR A 23 33.84 -24.97 4.96
N ALA A 24 33.15 -23.97 4.38
CA ALA A 24 31.73 -23.79 4.62
C ALA A 24 30.94 -24.92 3.92
N SER A 25 30.23 -25.74 4.69
CA SER A 25 29.46 -26.87 4.17
C SER A 25 28.04 -26.49 3.71
N ALA A 26 27.45 -25.49 4.36
CA ALA A 26 26.14 -24.97 3.99
C ALA A 26 25.97 -23.53 4.48
N VAL A 27 25.12 -22.80 3.80
CA VAL A 27 24.57 -21.51 4.26
C VAL A 27 23.11 -21.76 4.61
N GLU A 28 22.74 -21.64 5.86
CA GLU A 28 21.38 -21.78 6.33
C GLU A 28 20.75 -20.41 6.51
N ARG A 29 19.47 -20.30 6.11
CA ARG A 29 18.64 -19.11 6.29
C ARG A 29 17.94 -19.22 7.64
N GLU A 30 18.18 -18.25 8.52
CA GLU A 30 17.42 -18.11 9.75
C GLU A 30 16.37 -17.02 9.56
N ARG A 31 15.07 -17.40 9.63
CA ARG A 31 13.94 -16.50 9.52
C ARG A 31 12.94 -16.78 10.64
N ASN A 32 12.39 -15.72 11.22
CA ASN A 32 11.40 -15.83 12.27
C ASN A 32 10.01 -15.52 11.71
N THR A 33 9.25 -16.57 11.37
CA THR A 33 7.90 -16.49 10.78
C THR A 33 6.91 -15.70 11.64
N TYR A 34 7.09 -15.68 12.97
CA TYR A 34 6.24 -14.88 13.85
C TYR A 34 6.32 -13.38 13.57
N TYR A 35 7.54 -12.87 13.34
CA TYR A 35 7.73 -11.45 13.00
C TYR A 35 7.27 -11.16 11.58
N ASP A 36 7.43 -12.09 10.65
CA ASP A 36 6.95 -11.94 9.28
C ASP A 36 5.44 -11.79 9.23
N VAL A 37 4.69 -12.67 9.88
CA VAL A 37 3.22 -12.60 9.94
C VAL A 37 2.75 -11.29 10.60
N LYS A 38 3.42 -10.86 11.67
CA LYS A 38 3.12 -9.57 12.29
C LYS A 38 3.40 -8.40 11.36
N TYR A 39 4.52 -8.44 10.65
CA TYR A 39 4.88 -7.41 9.68
C TYR A 39 3.83 -7.33 8.56
N TRP A 40 3.47 -8.44 7.94
CA TRP A 40 2.50 -8.48 6.87
C TRP A 40 1.13 -7.94 7.29
N SER A 41 0.64 -8.37 8.46
CA SER A 41 -0.61 -7.85 9.01
C SER A 41 -0.55 -6.35 9.31
N ALA A 42 0.57 -5.86 9.86
CA ALA A 42 0.76 -4.44 10.15
C ALA A 42 0.89 -3.62 8.86
N ASN A 43 1.62 -4.13 7.86
CA ASN A 43 1.83 -3.50 6.56
C ASN A 43 0.51 -3.32 5.80
N ALA A 44 -0.33 -4.37 5.77
CA ALA A 44 -1.65 -4.31 5.15
C ALA A 44 -2.54 -3.23 5.81
N LYS A 45 -2.58 -3.19 7.14
CA LYS A 45 -3.35 -2.17 7.87
C LYS A 45 -2.80 -0.76 7.65
N TYR A 46 -1.48 -0.61 7.69
CA TYR A 46 -0.85 0.68 7.44
C TYR A 46 -1.20 1.19 6.03
N SER A 47 -1.05 0.36 5.00
CA SER A 47 -1.37 0.74 3.62
C SER A 47 -2.85 1.08 3.45
N GLN A 48 -3.75 0.31 4.07
CA GLN A 48 -5.18 0.59 4.07
C GLN A 48 -5.48 1.98 4.65
N TYR A 49 -4.99 2.27 5.85
CA TYR A 49 -5.25 3.56 6.50
C TYR A 49 -4.55 4.72 5.78
N ASN A 50 -3.36 4.50 5.25
CA ASN A 50 -2.64 5.52 4.50
C ASN A 50 -3.39 5.93 3.22
N THR A 51 -3.90 4.96 2.46
CA THR A 51 -4.72 5.21 1.26
C THR A 51 -6.04 5.90 1.62
N GLN A 52 -6.72 5.45 2.68
CA GLN A 52 -7.94 6.10 3.16
C GLN A 52 -7.68 7.55 3.58
N HIS A 53 -6.59 7.80 4.30
CA HIS A 53 -6.20 9.14 4.73
C HIS A 53 -5.95 10.07 3.53
N ALA A 54 -5.16 9.62 2.55
CA ALA A 54 -4.85 10.41 1.36
C ALA A 54 -6.13 10.78 0.56
N ASN A 55 -7.04 9.83 0.39
CA ASN A 55 -8.31 10.08 -0.30
C ASN A 55 -9.22 11.03 0.48
N LEU A 56 -9.25 10.92 1.81
CA LEU A 56 -10.04 11.82 2.66
C LEU A 56 -9.44 13.24 2.70
N GLU A 57 -8.13 13.39 2.72
CA GLU A 57 -7.47 14.71 2.60
C GLU A 57 -7.82 15.40 1.28
N GLN A 58 -7.85 14.65 0.17
CA GLN A 58 -8.27 15.20 -1.12
C GLN A 58 -9.73 15.66 -1.08
N LEU A 59 -10.63 14.86 -0.53
CA LEU A 59 -12.04 15.25 -0.36
C LEU A 59 -12.19 16.48 0.55
N GLN A 60 -11.43 16.53 1.65
CA GLN A 60 -11.42 17.69 2.55
C GLN A 60 -10.94 18.97 1.83
N THR A 61 -9.97 18.83 0.94
CA THR A 61 -9.48 19.96 0.13
C THR A 61 -10.58 20.50 -0.79
N TYR A 62 -11.38 19.64 -1.40
CA TYR A 62 -12.50 20.06 -2.24
C TYR A 62 -13.65 20.70 -1.44
N MET A 63 -13.93 20.17 -0.25
CA MET A 63 -14.94 20.76 0.64
C MET A 63 -14.52 22.13 1.19
N ASN A 64 -13.20 22.35 1.31
CA ASN A 64 -12.57 23.59 1.78
C ASN A 64 -13.16 24.12 3.11
N GLU A 65 -13.49 23.22 4.04
CA GLU A 65 -14.14 23.54 5.32
C GLU A 65 -13.17 23.93 6.43
N MET A 66 -11.88 24.20 6.10
CA MET A 66 -10.85 24.49 7.10
C MET A 66 -11.02 25.84 7.80
N THR A 67 -11.82 26.73 7.25
CA THR A 67 -12.14 28.04 7.85
C THR A 67 -13.62 28.35 7.70
N SER A 68 -14.18 29.09 8.67
CA SER A 68 -15.59 29.56 8.61
C SER A 68 -15.85 30.57 7.46
N GLU A 69 -14.82 31.01 6.77
CA GLU A 69 -14.87 31.98 5.69
C GLU A 69 -14.78 31.36 4.29
N ALA A 70 -14.67 30.04 4.23
CA ALA A 70 -14.56 29.28 2.98
C ALA A 70 -15.37 27.97 3.07
N GLY A 71 -15.56 27.32 1.93
CA GLY A 71 -16.17 26.00 1.87
C GLY A 71 -17.70 25.99 1.77
N TYR A 72 -18.24 24.79 1.77
CA TYR A 72 -19.67 24.53 1.59
C TYR A 72 -20.54 25.22 2.63
N THR A 73 -20.13 25.22 3.90
CA THR A 73 -20.87 25.85 5.01
C THR A 73 -21.04 27.36 4.81
N LYS A 74 -20.01 28.04 4.30
CA LYS A 74 -20.10 29.46 3.97
C LYS A 74 -21.17 29.72 2.89
N TRP A 75 -21.09 28.98 1.78
CA TRP A 75 -22.05 29.13 0.66
C TRP A 75 -23.50 28.86 1.08
N MET A 76 -23.72 27.85 1.94
CA MET A 76 -25.04 27.60 2.51
C MET A 76 -25.52 28.76 3.40
N SER A 77 -24.64 29.33 4.19
CA SER A 77 -24.94 30.47 5.06
C SER A 77 -25.27 31.72 4.23
N GLU A 78 -24.50 32.00 3.18
CA GLU A 78 -24.77 33.13 2.28
C GLU A 78 -26.12 32.98 1.56
N LEU A 79 -26.42 31.79 1.06
CA LEU A 79 -27.71 31.50 0.44
C LEU A 79 -28.87 31.68 1.45
N SER A 80 -28.71 31.17 2.67
CA SER A 80 -29.70 31.31 3.74
C SER A 80 -29.91 32.77 4.11
N ASN A 81 -28.85 33.57 4.23
CA ASN A 81 -28.94 34.99 4.51
C ASN A 81 -29.67 35.75 3.37
N ALA A 82 -29.33 35.46 2.10
CA ALA A 82 -29.96 36.06 0.94
C ALA A 82 -31.45 35.71 0.86
N MET A 83 -31.86 34.50 1.27
CA MET A 83 -33.26 34.09 1.38
C MET A 83 -33.98 34.87 2.49
N GLN A 84 -33.38 35.10 3.63
CA GLN A 84 -33.92 35.88 4.75
C GLN A 84 -34.12 37.36 4.34
N ASP A 85 -33.14 37.94 3.66
CA ASP A 85 -33.24 39.32 3.15
C ASP A 85 -34.34 39.47 2.13
N LEU A 86 -34.46 38.51 1.22
CA LEU A 86 -35.57 38.47 0.24
C LEU A 86 -36.92 38.36 0.93
N SER A 87 -37.04 37.53 1.97
CA SER A 87 -38.27 37.39 2.76
C SER A 87 -38.64 38.69 3.46
N ALA A 88 -37.67 39.42 3.97
CA ALA A 88 -37.88 40.69 4.65
C ALA A 88 -38.23 41.85 3.69
N LYS A 89 -37.72 41.84 2.46
CA LYS A 89 -37.91 42.92 1.46
C LYS A 89 -38.27 42.35 0.06
N PRO A 90 -39.38 41.66 -0.12
CA PRO A 90 -39.68 40.95 -1.35
C PRO A 90 -39.92 41.83 -2.58
N ALA A 91 -40.30 43.10 -2.37
CA ALA A 91 -40.53 44.06 -3.43
C ALA A 91 -39.25 44.86 -3.86
N ASP A 92 -38.16 44.74 -3.10
CA ASP A 92 -36.90 45.44 -3.42
C ASP A 92 -36.19 44.71 -4.56
N TYR A 93 -35.94 45.46 -5.64
CA TYR A 93 -35.26 44.96 -6.84
C TYR A 93 -33.82 44.53 -6.54
N THR A 94 -33.07 45.27 -5.70
CA THR A 94 -31.71 44.96 -5.34
C THR A 94 -31.58 43.65 -4.56
N THR A 95 -32.51 43.44 -3.60
CA THR A 95 -32.56 42.21 -2.81
C THR A 95 -32.86 40.98 -3.67
N ARG A 96 -33.78 41.12 -4.64
CA ARG A 96 -34.12 40.04 -5.60
C ARG A 96 -32.93 39.67 -6.50
N ILE A 97 -32.17 40.65 -7.01
CA ILE A 97 -30.98 40.43 -7.81
C ILE A 97 -29.91 39.74 -6.95
N SER A 98 -29.65 40.26 -5.74
CA SER A 98 -28.65 39.70 -4.81
C SER A 98 -28.96 38.22 -4.54
N PHE A 99 -30.20 37.87 -4.24
CA PHE A 99 -30.59 36.46 -4.07
C PHE A 99 -30.32 35.61 -5.32
N ALA A 100 -30.69 36.12 -6.51
CA ALA A 100 -30.49 35.40 -7.76
C ALA A 100 -29.02 35.13 -8.03
N LEU A 101 -28.16 36.13 -7.83
CA LEU A 101 -26.72 35.98 -8.00
C LEU A 101 -26.07 35.01 -6.95
N THR A 102 -26.54 35.09 -5.70
CA THR A 102 -26.06 34.16 -4.66
C THR A 102 -26.50 32.72 -4.95
N ALA A 103 -27.75 32.52 -5.43
CA ALA A 103 -28.24 31.20 -5.82
C ALA A 103 -27.47 30.64 -7.03
N ASP A 104 -27.15 31.48 -8.01
CA ASP A 104 -26.35 31.12 -9.18
C ASP A 104 -24.92 30.68 -8.74
N SER A 105 -24.26 31.52 -7.94
CA SER A 105 -22.92 31.18 -7.38
C SER A 105 -22.94 29.89 -6.53
N PHE A 106 -23.99 29.67 -5.74
CA PHE A 106 -24.17 28.42 -4.99
C PHE A 106 -24.30 27.21 -5.93
N THR A 107 -25.07 27.36 -7.00
CA THR A 107 -25.27 26.28 -8.00
C THR A 107 -23.96 25.95 -8.71
N ASP A 108 -23.18 26.96 -9.09
CA ASP A 108 -21.86 26.81 -9.71
C ASP A 108 -20.90 26.04 -8.77
N MET A 109 -20.86 26.41 -7.50
CA MET A 109 -20.04 25.72 -6.49
C MET A 109 -20.45 24.24 -6.32
N VAL A 110 -21.75 23.96 -6.27
CA VAL A 110 -22.24 22.57 -6.17
C VAL A 110 -21.89 21.74 -7.41
N ASN A 111 -21.99 22.34 -8.60
CA ASN A 111 -21.58 21.69 -9.86
C ASN A 111 -20.07 21.41 -9.90
N GLU A 112 -19.24 22.36 -9.45
CA GLU A 112 -17.80 22.18 -9.35
C GLU A 112 -17.46 21.06 -8.35
N LEU A 113 -18.08 21.06 -7.18
CA LEU A 113 -17.89 20.02 -6.16
C LEU A 113 -18.29 18.63 -6.69
N SER A 114 -19.43 18.55 -7.38
CA SER A 114 -19.88 17.31 -8.03
C SER A 114 -18.87 16.82 -9.07
N SER A 115 -18.34 17.71 -9.89
CA SER A 115 -17.33 17.41 -10.91
C SER A 115 -16.03 16.90 -10.28
N ASN A 116 -15.58 17.52 -9.18
CA ASN A 116 -14.41 17.11 -8.44
C ASN A 116 -14.58 15.73 -7.81
N PHE A 117 -15.75 15.43 -7.24
CA PHE A 117 -16.05 14.10 -6.69
C PHE A 117 -16.10 13.02 -7.77
N GLN A 118 -16.69 13.30 -8.93
CA GLN A 118 -16.69 12.38 -10.06
C GLN A 118 -15.27 12.10 -10.57
N SER A 119 -14.45 13.13 -10.66
CA SER A 119 -13.02 12.99 -11.05
C SER A 119 -12.26 12.15 -10.04
N THR A 120 -12.45 12.39 -8.74
CA THR A 120 -11.83 11.59 -7.67
C THR A 120 -12.29 10.13 -7.74
N GLN A 121 -13.59 9.89 -7.92
CA GLN A 121 -14.11 8.52 -8.08
C GLN A 121 -13.46 7.80 -9.25
N LYS A 122 -13.29 8.49 -10.38
CA LYS A 122 -12.59 7.92 -11.54
C LYS A 122 -11.14 7.60 -11.22
N THR A 123 -10.41 8.51 -10.58
CA THR A 123 -9.02 8.30 -10.17
C THR A 123 -8.90 7.08 -9.25
N ILE A 124 -9.77 6.96 -8.25
CA ILE A 124 -9.78 5.79 -7.34
C ILE A 124 -10.06 4.50 -8.11
N ASN A 125 -10.97 4.50 -9.09
CA ASN A 125 -11.23 3.32 -9.91
C ASN A 125 -10.01 2.93 -10.75
N ASP A 126 -9.32 3.90 -11.35
CA ASP A 126 -8.10 3.67 -12.12
C ASP A 126 -6.98 3.12 -11.21
N GLU A 127 -6.83 3.64 -9.98
CA GLU A 127 -5.90 3.12 -8.97
C GLU A 127 -6.22 1.67 -8.55
N VAL A 128 -7.50 1.33 -8.39
CA VAL A 128 -7.94 -0.04 -8.09
C VAL A 128 -7.59 -0.99 -9.24
N GLU A 129 -7.77 -0.58 -10.49
CA GLU A 129 -7.40 -1.40 -11.66
C GLU A 129 -5.88 -1.67 -11.69
N LEU A 130 -5.07 -0.64 -11.44
CA LEU A 130 -3.61 -0.79 -11.33
C LEU A 130 -3.22 -1.70 -10.17
N ALA A 131 -3.83 -1.53 -9.00
CA ALA A 131 -3.58 -2.37 -7.83
C ALA A 131 -3.91 -3.84 -8.10
N VAL A 132 -5.04 -4.13 -8.75
CA VAL A 132 -5.42 -5.50 -9.15
C VAL A 132 -4.40 -6.10 -10.13
N SER A 133 -3.92 -5.31 -11.09
CA SER A 133 -2.89 -5.74 -12.02
C SER A 133 -1.58 -6.09 -11.30
N GLU A 134 -1.15 -5.25 -10.35
CA GLU A 134 0.05 -5.49 -9.55
C GLU A 134 -0.09 -6.72 -8.64
N VAL A 135 -1.23 -6.90 -7.98
CA VAL A 135 -1.54 -8.11 -7.18
C VAL A 135 -1.42 -9.37 -8.03
N ASN A 136 -1.98 -9.36 -9.25
CA ASN A 136 -1.90 -10.50 -10.16
C ASN A 136 -0.45 -10.78 -10.61
N SER A 137 0.33 -9.72 -10.88
CA SER A 137 1.74 -9.82 -11.22
C SER A 137 2.57 -10.43 -10.09
N LEU A 138 2.40 -9.91 -8.86
CA LEU A 138 3.07 -10.42 -7.67
C LEU A 138 2.68 -11.87 -7.36
N ALA A 139 1.40 -12.22 -7.48
CA ALA A 139 0.93 -13.60 -7.29
C ALA A 139 1.58 -14.57 -8.29
N LYS A 140 1.72 -14.15 -9.55
CA LYS A 140 2.41 -14.93 -10.58
C LYS A 140 3.89 -15.11 -10.26
N GLN A 141 4.59 -14.06 -9.85
CA GLN A 141 5.99 -14.12 -9.45
C GLN A 141 6.20 -15.04 -8.24
N ILE A 142 5.33 -14.97 -7.23
CA ILE A 142 5.36 -15.86 -6.04
C ILE A 142 5.18 -17.31 -6.48
N TYR A 143 4.26 -17.58 -7.40
CA TYR A 143 4.05 -18.92 -7.93
C TYR A 143 5.29 -19.43 -8.67
N GLU A 144 5.86 -18.65 -9.59
CA GLU A 144 7.05 -19.03 -10.37
C GLU A 144 8.23 -19.29 -9.46
N LEU A 145 8.53 -18.40 -8.50
CA LEU A 145 9.58 -18.57 -7.50
C LEU A 145 9.35 -19.82 -6.64
N THR A 146 8.11 -20.12 -6.28
CA THR A 146 7.78 -21.32 -5.52
C THR A 146 8.09 -22.59 -6.31
N GLN A 147 7.79 -22.63 -7.61
CA GLN A 147 8.13 -23.78 -8.47
C GLN A 147 9.66 -23.96 -8.63
N GLU A 148 10.39 -22.85 -8.76
CA GLU A 148 11.86 -22.90 -8.83
C GLU A 148 12.47 -23.40 -7.50
N ILE A 149 11.99 -22.92 -6.36
CA ILE A 149 12.40 -23.36 -5.03
C ILE A 149 12.17 -24.89 -4.91
N MET A 150 10.97 -25.36 -5.23
CA MET A 150 10.64 -26.78 -5.21
C MET A 150 11.60 -27.61 -6.08
N THR A 151 11.90 -27.13 -7.27
CA THR A 151 12.79 -27.84 -8.21
C THR A 151 14.21 -27.97 -7.68
N ILE A 152 14.74 -26.95 -7.03
CA ILE A 152 16.10 -26.96 -6.44
C ILE A 152 16.13 -27.86 -5.20
N GLU A 153 15.15 -27.72 -4.30
CA GLU A 153 15.13 -28.43 -3.03
C GLU A 153 14.88 -29.93 -3.20
N LEU A 154 14.05 -30.33 -4.17
CA LEU A 154 13.88 -31.75 -4.53
C LEU A 154 15.16 -32.40 -5.05
N LYS A 155 16.11 -31.62 -5.56
CA LYS A 155 17.44 -32.07 -5.99
C LYS A 155 18.49 -32.02 -4.87
N GLY A 156 18.08 -31.68 -3.64
CA GLY A 156 18.97 -31.56 -2.48
C GLY A 156 19.75 -30.24 -2.42
N GLY A 157 19.39 -29.24 -3.23
CA GLY A 157 19.97 -27.91 -3.18
C GLY A 157 19.31 -27.01 -2.15
N ASN A 158 19.90 -25.86 -1.88
CA ASN A 158 19.39 -24.84 -0.96
C ASN A 158 18.98 -23.59 -1.75
N ALA A 159 17.70 -23.24 -1.75
CA ALA A 159 17.15 -22.15 -2.57
C ALA A 159 17.00 -20.83 -1.79
N ASN A 160 17.97 -20.48 -0.93
CA ASN A 160 17.89 -19.32 -0.02
C ASN A 160 17.58 -18.01 -0.75
N ASP A 161 18.31 -17.71 -1.83
CA ASP A 161 18.12 -16.47 -2.59
C ASP A 161 16.73 -16.36 -3.24
N LEU A 162 16.18 -17.48 -3.71
CA LEU A 162 14.82 -17.50 -4.28
C LEU A 162 13.75 -17.35 -3.20
N ARG A 163 13.98 -17.93 -2.01
CA ARG A 163 13.11 -17.74 -0.85
C ARG A 163 13.11 -16.28 -0.40
N ASP A 164 14.25 -15.60 -0.44
CA ASP A 164 14.35 -14.19 -0.10
C ASP A 164 13.64 -13.32 -1.13
N LYS A 165 13.81 -13.59 -2.43
CA LYS A 165 13.06 -12.91 -3.50
C LYS A 165 11.55 -13.11 -3.36
N ARG A 166 11.11 -14.34 -3.06
CA ARG A 166 9.69 -14.62 -2.80
C ARG A 166 9.19 -13.86 -1.58
N GLY A 167 9.99 -13.75 -0.52
CA GLY A 167 9.67 -12.94 0.65
C GLY A 167 9.41 -11.48 0.30
N VAL A 168 10.25 -10.87 -0.52
CA VAL A 168 10.07 -9.48 -1.01
C VAL A 168 8.77 -9.35 -1.81
N CYS A 169 8.44 -10.32 -2.67
CA CYS A 169 7.17 -10.31 -3.41
C CYS A 169 5.96 -10.40 -2.46
N ILE A 170 6.05 -11.20 -1.38
CA ILE A 170 5.00 -11.29 -0.36
C ILE A 170 4.90 -9.97 0.42
N ASP A 171 6.02 -9.36 0.82
CA ASP A 171 6.04 -8.07 1.50
C ASP A 171 5.34 -6.98 0.66
N ASN A 172 5.60 -6.95 -0.66
CA ASN A 172 4.94 -6.04 -1.58
C ASN A 172 3.43 -6.36 -1.75
N LEU A 173 3.07 -7.65 -1.85
CA LEU A 173 1.68 -8.08 -1.97
C LEU A 173 0.84 -7.63 -0.77
N THR A 174 1.41 -7.67 0.44
CA THR A 174 0.71 -7.26 1.67
C THR A 174 0.45 -5.76 1.77
N GLN A 175 0.98 -4.93 0.88
CA GLN A 175 0.59 -3.53 0.75
C GLN A 175 -0.81 -3.37 0.12
N TYR A 176 -1.25 -4.34 -0.67
CA TYR A 176 -2.53 -4.30 -1.37
C TYR A 176 -3.59 -5.17 -0.72
N VAL A 177 -3.21 -6.32 -0.20
CA VAL A 177 -4.14 -7.32 0.34
C VAL A 177 -3.62 -7.89 1.67
N ASN A 178 -4.54 -8.25 2.54
CA ASN A 178 -4.19 -9.01 3.73
C ASN A 178 -4.00 -10.48 3.31
N ALA A 179 -2.73 -10.94 3.28
CA ALA A 179 -2.39 -12.30 2.90
C ALA A 179 -2.05 -13.14 4.13
N ASP A 180 -2.60 -14.33 4.20
CA ASP A 180 -2.17 -15.38 5.14
C ASP A 180 -1.17 -16.29 4.43
N VAL A 181 0.04 -16.38 4.97
CA VAL A 181 1.15 -17.09 4.35
C VAL A 181 1.54 -18.29 5.21
N ASP A 182 1.35 -19.49 4.68
CA ASP A 182 1.79 -20.73 5.30
C ASP A 182 3.00 -21.29 4.51
N GLU A 183 4.18 -21.21 5.11
CA GLU A 183 5.41 -21.71 4.50
C GLU A 183 5.69 -23.13 5.00
N ARG A 184 5.34 -24.13 4.19
CA ARG A 184 5.61 -25.55 4.49
C ARG A 184 6.95 -25.98 3.91
N SER A 185 7.75 -26.66 4.74
CA SER A 185 8.94 -27.36 4.25
C SER A 185 8.51 -28.59 3.44
N ILE A 186 9.14 -28.78 2.30
CA ILE A 186 9.04 -30.06 1.58
C ILE A 186 9.98 -31.02 2.33
N MET A 187 9.39 -31.98 3.05
CA MET A 187 10.13 -33.08 3.68
C MET A 187 10.37 -34.19 2.67
#